data_00efc7b56b062f0cb6af14d1471c3939
#
_entry.id   00efc7b56b062f0cb6af14d1471c3939
#
_cell.length_a   1.000
_cell.length_b   1.000
_cell.length_c   1.000
_cell.angle_alpha   90.00
_cell.angle_beta   90.00
_cell.angle_gamma   90.00
#
_symmetry.space_group_name_H-M   'P 1'
#
loop_
_entity.id
_entity.type
_entity.pdbx_description
1 polymer ?
#
loop_
_entity_poly.entity_id
_entity_poly.type
_entity_poly.pdbx_seq_one_letter_code
_entity_poly.pdbx_strand_id
1 'polypeptide(L)'
;VNNPKPCEWKSNELSRGYIADYKAFNFVDGEGVRCSLYVSGCPFHCEGCYNKAAQSFKYGKPYTKELEDDILKDIGHESVQGLTLLGGEPFLNTATCLSVVKRIRATYGKTKDIWSWTGYTWDEMMQETTDKLELLSLIDVLVDGRFEQKLFDPNLAFRGSSNQRIIDVQKSLAADEVVLYEL
;
A
#
# COMPACT_ATOMS: atom_id res chain seq x y z
N VAL A 1 6.94 15.19 10.75
CA VAL A 1 5.80 14.42 10.23
C VAL A 1 4.57 15.30 10.11
N ASN A 2 3.82 15.14 9.04
CA ASN A 2 2.57 15.86 8.83
C ASN A 2 1.39 15.00 9.25
N ASN A 3 0.37 15.64 9.83
CA ASN A 3 -0.84 14.97 10.31
C ASN A 3 -2.06 15.63 9.64
N PRO A 4 -2.63 15.00 8.60
CA PRO A 4 -3.76 15.57 7.89
C PRO A 4 -5.04 15.49 8.71
N LYS A 5 -5.94 16.44 8.47
CA LYS A 5 -7.33 16.33 8.91
C LYS A 5 -8.06 15.31 8.02
N PRO A 6 -9.22 14.77 8.46
CA PRO A 6 -10.01 13.89 7.62
C PRO A 6 -10.32 14.53 6.25
N CYS A 7 -10.04 13.77 5.17
CA CYS A 7 -10.26 14.17 3.78
C CYS A 7 -9.47 15.41 3.32
N GLU A 8 -8.47 15.84 4.09
CA GLU A 8 -7.65 17.00 3.72
C GLU A 8 -6.82 16.73 2.46
N TRP A 9 -6.16 15.58 2.41
CA TRP A 9 -5.37 15.18 1.25
C TRP A 9 -6.20 14.37 0.28
N LYS A 10 -6.26 14.82 -0.96
CA LYS A 10 -7.02 14.18 -2.01
C LYS A 10 -6.09 13.61 -3.07
N SER A 11 -6.23 12.32 -3.32
CA SER A 11 -5.40 11.63 -4.29
C SER A 11 -5.50 12.24 -5.69
N ASN A 12 -6.70 12.60 -6.13
CA ASN A 12 -6.91 13.19 -7.46
C ASN A 12 -6.26 14.57 -7.63
N GLU A 13 -5.95 15.28 -6.52
CA GLU A 13 -5.25 16.56 -6.56
C GLU A 13 -3.73 16.37 -6.47
N LEU A 14 -3.26 15.41 -5.67
CA LEU A 14 -1.85 15.23 -5.35
C LEU A 14 -1.13 14.28 -6.29
N SER A 15 -1.75 13.16 -6.64
CA SER A 15 -1.13 12.13 -7.46
C SER A 15 -0.80 12.64 -8.86
N ARG A 16 0.34 12.22 -9.38
CA ARG A 16 0.73 12.43 -10.78
C ARG A 16 0.73 11.14 -11.58
N GLY A 17 0.26 10.04 -10.97
CA GLY A 17 0.28 8.73 -11.60
C GLY A 17 1.69 8.20 -11.83
N TYR A 18 2.65 8.60 -11.01
CA TYR A 18 4.04 8.15 -11.12
C TYR A 18 4.30 7.00 -10.17
N ILE A 19 5.23 6.14 -10.57
CA ILE A 19 5.75 5.07 -9.72
C ILE A 19 7.26 5.25 -9.52
N ALA A 20 7.70 4.90 -8.31
CA ALA A 20 9.13 4.92 -7.98
C ALA A 20 9.83 3.66 -8.51
N ASP A 21 9.19 2.51 -8.42
CA ASP A 21 9.77 1.23 -8.87
C ASP A 21 8.69 0.15 -8.95
N TYR A 22 9.03 -0.93 -9.63
CA TYR A 22 8.30 -2.19 -9.60
C TYR A 22 9.30 -3.33 -9.49
N LYS A 23 9.09 -4.22 -8.52
CA LYS A 23 9.95 -5.40 -8.29
C LYS A 23 9.12 -6.66 -8.36
N ALA A 24 9.34 -7.46 -9.41
CA ALA A 24 8.73 -8.77 -9.54
C ALA A 24 9.48 -9.81 -8.68
N PHE A 25 8.75 -10.80 -8.21
CA PHE A 25 9.32 -12.01 -7.58
C PHE A 25 10.27 -11.73 -6.42
N ASN A 26 9.81 -10.95 -5.44
CA ASN A 26 10.54 -10.71 -4.21
C ASN A 26 9.80 -11.32 -3.00
N PHE A 27 10.47 -11.38 -1.83
CA PHE A 27 9.89 -11.96 -0.61
C PHE A 27 10.16 -11.10 0.62
N VAL A 28 10.33 -9.79 0.44
CA VAL A 28 10.65 -8.86 1.53
C VAL A 28 9.46 -7.99 1.95
N ASP A 29 8.48 -7.84 1.08
CA ASP A 29 7.36 -6.90 1.27
C ASP A 29 6.04 -7.63 1.58
N GLY A 30 6.06 -8.53 2.54
CA GLY A 30 4.91 -9.34 2.94
C GLY A 30 5.21 -10.82 2.83
N GLU A 31 4.21 -11.65 3.10
CA GLU A 31 4.38 -13.10 3.10
C GLU A 31 4.48 -13.68 1.70
N GLY A 32 5.33 -14.68 1.54
CA GLY A 32 5.50 -15.43 0.30
C GLY A 32 6.27 -14.67 -0.77
N VAL A 33 6.29 -15.22 -1.97
CA VAL A 33 6.86 -14.56 -3.15
C VAL A 33 5.82 -13.58 -3.69
N ARG A 34 6.23 -12.34 -3.91
CA ARG A 34 5.30 -11.25 -4.23
C ARG A 34 5.83 -10.37 -5.35
N CYS A 35 4.93 -9.63 -5.95
CA CYS A 35 5.29 -8.51 -6.83
C CYS A 35 4.97 -7.21 -6.07
N SER A 36 5.92 -6.28 -6.05
CA SER A 36 5.81 -5.04 -5.28
C SER A 36 5.80 -3.83 -6.20
N LEU A 37 4.74 -3.02 -6.08
CA LEU A 37 4.60 -1.75 -6.80
C LEU A 37 4.82 -0.61 -5.81
N TYR A 38 5.89 0.16 -6.07
CA TYR A 38 6.27 1.33 -5.28
C TYR A 38 5.75 2.59 -5.96
N VAL A 39 4.70 3.19 -5.39
CA VAL A 39 4.13 4.43 -5.93
C VAL A 39 4.94 5.66 -5.49
N SER A 40 4.82 6.77 -6.21
CA SER A 40 5.49 8.02 -5.90
C SER A 40 4.54 9.03 -5.30
N GLY A 41 4.99 9.65 -4.20
CA GLY A 41 4.31 10.72 -3.52
C GLY A 41 3.80 10.33 -2.15
N CYS A 42 4.26 11.05 -1.13
CA CYS A 42 3.84 10.88 0.25
C CYS A 42 4.07 12.18 1.02
N PRO A 43 3.01 12.87 1.44
CA PRO A 43 3.14 14.14 2.15
C PRO A 43 3.33 13.99 3.66
N PHE A 44 3.37 12.78 4.19
CA PHE A 44 3.56 12.56 5.63
C PHE A 44 4.92 13.04 6.13
N HIS A 45 5.98 12.88 5.32
CA HIS A 45 7.35 13.32 5.66
C HIS A 45 7.83 12.77 7.00
N CYS A 46 7.70 11.47 7.22
CA CYS A 46 8.17 10.83 8.44
C CYS A 46 9.67 10.99 8.60
N GLU A 47 10.14 11.35 9.79
CA GLU A 47 11.56 11.40 10.11
C GLU A 47 12.16 10.00 9.97
N GLY A 48 13.28 9.90 9.25
CA GLY A 48 13.95 8.62 9.01
C GLY A 48 13.25 7.74 7.97
N CYS A 49 12.35 8.30 7.17
CA CYS A 49 11.65 7.55 6.13
C CYS A 49 12.63 6.80 5.23
N TYR A 50 12.39 5.49 5.07
CA TYR A 50 13.23 4.62 4.27
C TYR A 50 13.20 4.98 2.77
N ASN A 51 12.04 5.40 2.26
CA ASN A 51 11.83 5.74 0.86
C ASN A 51 11.75 7.25 0.64
N LYS A 52 12.73 7.99 1.12
CA LYS A 52 12.71 9.45 1.08
C LYS A 52 12.54 10.03 -0.34
N ALA A 53 13.17 9.43 -1.34
CA ALA A 53 13.05 9.87 -2.73
C ALA A 53 11.61 9.74 -3.24
N ALA A 54 10.90 8.70 -2.84
CA ALA A 54 9.52 8.44 -3.24
C ALA A 54 8.49 9.36 -2.55
N GLN A 55 8.91 10.28 -1.69
CA GLN A 55 8.02 11.30 -1.12
C GLN A 55 7.53 12.30 -2.18
N SER A 56 8.32 12.53 -3.22
CA SER A 56 7.93 13.42 -4.32
C SER A 56 6.93 12.72 -5.24
N PHE A 57 5.80 13.37 -5.51
CA PHE A 57 4.79 12.87 -6.45
C PHE A 57 5.29 12.83 -7.90
N LYS A 58 6.39 13.50 -8.20
CA LYS A 58 7.01 13.55 -9.52
C LYS A 58 8.21 12.62 -9.66
N TYR A 59 8.53 11.85 -8.63
CA TYR A 59 9.66 10.94 -8.66
C TYR A 59 9.37 9.71 -9.53
N GLY A 60 10.39 9.24 -10.23
CA GLY A 60 10.29 8.02 -11.02
C GLY A 60 9.71 8.25 -12.40
N LYS A 61 8.76 7.43 -12.79
CA LYS A 61 8.19 7.43 -14.14
C LYS A 61 6.67 7.24 -14.12
N PRO A 62 5.95 7.64 -15.19
CA PRO A 62 4.52 7.41 -15.27
C PRO A 62 4.18 5.92 -15.20
N TYR A 63 3.09 5.60 -14.52
CA TYR A 63 2.50 4.28 -14.55
C TYR A 63 1.81 4.07 -15.90
N THR A 64 2.13 2.99 -16.59
CA THR A 64 1.62 2.73 -17.93
C THR A 64 0.76 1.47 -17.99
N LYS A 65 -0.08 1.36 -19.01
CA LYS A 65 -0.86 0.15 -19.25
C LYS A 65 0.06 -1.04 -19.53
N GLU A 66 1.15 -0.82 -20.23
CA GLU A 66 2.13 -1.86 -20.53
C GLU A 66 2.73 -2.45 -19.26
N LEU A 67 3.09 -1.58 -18.30
CA LEU A 67 3.56 -2.04 -16.99
C LEU A 67 2.47 -2.80 -16.25
N GLU A 68 1.23 -2.31 -16.27
CA GLU A 68 0.11 -3.00 -15.63
C GLU A 68 -0.10 -4.39 -16.23
N ASP A 69 -0.02 -4.53 -17.55
CA ASP A 69 -0.11 -5.83 -18.22
C ASP A 69 1.00 -6.76 -17.76
N ASP A 70 2.23 -6.27 -17.61
CA ASP A 70 3.36 -7.04 -17.09
C ASP A 70 3.12 -7.47 -15.64
N ILE A 71 2.60 -6.58 -14.80
CA ILE A 71 2.27 -6.90 -13.41
C ILE A 71 1.23 -8.03 -13.37
N LEU A 72 0.16 -7.93 -14.15
CA LEU A 72 -0.88 -8.96 -14.20
C LEU A 72 -0.30 -10.31 -14.61
N LYS A 73 0.60 -10.34 -15.57
CA LYS A 73 1.28 -11.56 -16.00
C LYS A 73 2.14 -12.15 -14.88
N ASP A 74 2.95 -11.31 -14.22
CA ASP A 74 3.83 -11.76 -13.13
C ASP A 74 3.03 -12.29 -11.96
N ILE A 75 1.94 -11.63 -11.57
CA ILE A 75 1.03 -12.06 -10.50
C ILE A 75 0.44 -13.43 -10.81
N GLY A 76 0.20 -13.74 -12.09
CA GLY A 76 -0.35 -15.04 -12.52
C GLY A 76 0.61 -16.21 -12.38
N HIS A 77 1.89 -15.98 -12.15
CA HIS A 77 2.85 -17.06 -11.95
C HIS A 77 2.49 -17.87 -10.70
N GLU A 78 2.58 -19.20 -10.80
CA GLU A 78 2.15 -20.10 -9.71
C GLU A 78 2.88 -19.88 -8.39
N SER A 79 4.15 -19.42 -8.44
CA SER A 79 4.94 -19.16 -7.24
C SER A 79 4.57 -17.84 -6.55
N VAL A 80 3.83 -16.95 -7.21
CA VAL A 80 3.51 -15.62 -6.67
C VAL A 80 2.25 -15.68 -5.83
N GLN A 81 2.36 -15.27 -4.58
CA GLN A 81 1.23 -15.21 -3.65
C GLN A 81 0.34 -14.00 -3.89
N GLY A 82 0.90 -12.87 -4.25
CA GLY A 82 0.11 -11.66 -4.50
C GLY A 82 0.89 -10.40 -4.78
N LEU A 83 0.18 -9.28 -4.71
CA LEU A 83 0.70 -7.94 -4.94
C LEU A 83 0.91 -7.22 -3.61
N THR A 84 1.96 -6.42 -3.54
CA THR A 84 2.18 -5.46 -2.46
C THR A 84 2.22 -4.03 -3.02
N LEU A 85 1.48 -3.13 -2.37
CA LEU A 85 1.46 -1.70 -2.66
C LEU A 85 2.20 -0.96 -1.56
N LEU A 86 3.21 -0.19 -1.92
CA LEU A 86 4.01 0.60 -0.98
C LEU A 86 4.76 1.70 -1.74
N GLY A 87 5.87 2.21 -1.17
CA GLY A 87 6.73 3.21 -1.77
C GLY A 87 6.58 4.54 -1.07
N GLY A 88 5.98 5.52 -1.74
CA GLY A 88 5.25 6.64 -1.21
C GLY A 88 3.94 6.17 -0.57
N GLU A 89 2.87 6.89 -0.76
CA GLU A 89 1.58 6.58 -0.13
C GLU A 89 0.59 6.01 -1.14
N PRO A 90 0.27 4.69 -1.08
CA PRO A 90 -0.70 4.09 -2.01
C PRO A 90 -2.07 4.76 -1.98
N PHE A 91 -2.54 5.19 -0.80
CA PHE A 91 -3.85 5.81 -0.63
C PHE A 91 -3.90 7.27 -1.09
N LEU A 92 -2.78 7.81 -1.56
CA LEU A 92 -2.71 9.08 -2.30
C LEU A 92 -2.28 8.88 -3.75
N ASN A 93 -2.38 7.64 -4.22
CA ASN A 93 -2.22 7.22 -5.62
C ASN A 93 -3.33 6.22 -5.97
N THR A 94 -4.55 6.53 -5.58
CA THR A 94 -5.68 5.60 -5.66
C THR A 94 -6.06 5.24 -7.09
N ALA A 95 -5.92 6.15 -8.05
CA ALA A 95 -6.23 5.83 -9.45
C ALA A 95 -5.33 4.69 -9.97
N THR A 96 -4.03 4.78 -9.72
CA THR A 96 -3.06 3.73 -10.10
C THR A 96 -3.34 2.44 -9.36
N CYS A 97 -3.47 2.51 -8.05
CA CYS A 97 -3.66 1.32 -7.20
C CYS A 97 -4.99 0.62 -7.49
N LEU A 98 -6.09 1.37 -7.65
CA LEU A 98 -7.38 0.80 -8.01
C LEU A 98 -7.35 0.12 -9.38
N SER A 99 -6.66 0.71 -10.35
CA SER A 99 -6.53 0.12 -11.69
C SER A 99 -5.95 -1.29 -11.63
N VAL A 100 -4.79 -1.45 -11.00
CA VAL A 100 -4.11 -2.75 -10.95
C VAL A 100 -4.85 -3.73 -10.03
N VAL A 101 -5.35 -3.27 -8.89
CA VAL A 101 -6.04 -4.14 -7.91
C VAL A 101 -7.34 -4.68 -8.49
N LYS A 102 -8.15 -3.84 -9.14
CA LYS A 102 -9.39 -4.28 -9.77
C LYS A 102 -9.14 -5.33 -10.87
N ARG A 103 -8.08 -5.15 -11.67
CA ARG A 103 -7.72 -6.15 -12.68
C ARG A 103 -7.28 -7.46 -12.06
N ILE A 104 -6.50 -7.42 -10.97
CA ILE A 104 -6.10 -8.63 -10.26
C ILE A 104 -7.32 -9.36 -9.71
N ARG A 105 -8.25 -8.64 -9.08
CA ARG A 105 -9.48 -9.24 -8.56
C ARG A 105 -10.36 -9.84 -9.66
N ALA A 106 -10.47 -9.15 -10.79
CA ALA A 106 -11.24 -9.64 -11.93
C ALA A 106 -10.64 -10.90 -12.56
N THR A 107 -9.30 -10.99 -12.60
CA THR A 107 -8.59 -12.08 -13.26
C THR A 107 -8.37 -13.28 -12.32
N TYR A 108 -7.99 -13.03 -11.08
CA TYR A 108 -7.53 -14.07 -10.14
C TYR A 108 -8.43 -14.21 -8.91
N GLY A 109 -9.41 -13.34 -8.74
CA GLY A 109 -10.28 -13.36 -7.56
C GLY A 109 -9.48 -13.20 -6.28
N LYS A 110 -9.71 -14.09 -5.33
CA LYS A 110 -9.00 -14.11 -4.05
C LYS A 110 -7.87 -15.14 -3.99
N THR A 111 -7.54 -15.77 -5.11
CA THR A 111 -6.41 -16.71 -5.18
C THR A 111 -5.07 -16.02 -5.04
N LYS A 112 -5.02 -14.71 -5.31
CA LYS A 112 -3.87 -13.85 -5.08
C LYS A 112 -4.25 -12.80 -4.05
N ASP A 113 -3.44 -12.63 -3.01
CA ASP A 113 -3.72 -11.63 -1.99
C ASP A 113 -3.11 -10.27 -2.31
N ILE A 114 -3.55 -9.25 -1.59
CA ILE A 114 -3.09 -7.88 -1.78
C ILE A 114 -2.74 -7.29 -0.42
N TRP A 115 -1.48 -6.88 -0.28
CA TRP A 115 -0.96 -6.17 0.87
C TRP A 115 -0.75 -4.70 0.52
N SER A 116 -0.90 -3.81 1.48
CA SER A 116 -0.53 -2.41 1.33
C SER A 116 0.01 -1.83 2.61
N TRP A 117 1.01 -0.99 2.50
CA TRP A 117 1.44 -0.08 3.56
C TRP A 117 0.71 1.23 3.42
N THR A 118 0.51 1.93 4.53
CA THR A 118 -0.01 3.29 4.55
C THR A 118 0.51 4.04 5.76
N GLY A 119 0.71 5.34 5.63
CA GLY A 119 0.97 6.22 6.76
C GLY A 119 -0.27 6.59 7.55
N TYR A 120 -1.47 6.40 7.01
CA TYR A 120 -2.71 6.57 7.74
C TYR A 120 -2.85 5.49 8.81
N THR A 121 -3.40 5.86 9.98
CA THR A 121 -3.88 4.86 10.92
C THR A 121 -5.23 4.31 10.45
N TRP A 122 -5.63 3.15 10.96
CA TRP A 122 -6.96 2.59 10.65
C TRP A 122 -8.07 3.57 10.97
N ASP A 123 -8.00 4.22 12.12
CA ASP A 123 -9.04 5.19 12.54
C ASP A 123 -9.12 6.39 11.61
N GLU A 124 -7.97 6.90 11.18
CA GLU A 124 -7.92 7.97 10.17
C GLU A 124 -8.51 7.50 8.85
N MET A 125 -8.17 6.29 8.42
CA MET A 125 -8.65 5.72 7.16
C MET A 125 -10.18 5.61 7.13
N MET A 126 -10.79 5.25 8.25
CA MET A 126 -12.25 5.11 8.35
C MET A 126 -13.00 6.44 8.12
N GLN A 127 -12.32 7.56 8.21
CA GLN A 127 -12.90 8.90 8.00
C GLN A 127 -12.50 9.52 6.65
N GLU A 128 -11.89 8.75 5.78
CA GLU A 128 -11.31 9.24 4.54
C GLU A 128 -12.27 9.21 3.35
N THR A 129 -11.79 9.72 2.20
CA THR A 129 -12.54 9.83 0.96
C THR A 129 -12.95 8.46 0.40
N THR A 130 -13.99 8.43 -0.43
CA THR A 130 -14.57 7.18 -0.95
C THR A 130 -13.59 6.36 -1.78
N ASP A 131 -12.69 6.99 -2.52
CA ASP A 131 -11.68 6.29 -3.31
C ASP A 131 -10.69 5.51 -2.43
N LYS A 132 -10.28 6.11 -1.29
CA LYS A 132 -9.41 5.42 -0.32
C LYS A 132 -10.14 4.24 0.32
N LEU A 133 -11.40 4.42 0.69
CA LEU A 133 -12.20 3.34 1.28
C LEU A 133 -12.49 2.22 0.26
N GLU A 134 -12.67 2.57 -1.01
CA GLU A 134 -12.80 1.58 -2.08
C GLU A 134 -11.52 0.74 -2.21
N LEU A 135 -10.37 1.39 -2.25
CA LEU A 135 -9.09 0.69 -2.29
C LEU A 135 -8.92 -0.22 -1.08
N LEU A 136 -9.20 0.29 0.12
CA LEU A 136 -9.11 -0.49 1.35
C LEU A 136 -9.98 -1.75 1.28
N SER A 137 -11.19 -1.64 0.75
CA SER A 137 -12.12 -2.78 0.65
C SER A 137 -11.60 -3.92 -0.22
N LEU A 138 -10.63 -3.65 -1.09
CA LEU A 138 -10.03 -4.62 -2.01
C LEU A 138 -8.71 -5.22 -1.49
N ILE A 139 -8.24 -4.78 -0.34
CA ILE A 139 -6.96 -5.19 0.25
C ILE A 139 -7.21 -6.26 1.30
N ASP A 140 -6.30 -7.23 1.40
CA ASP A 140 -6.35 -8.30 2.40
C ASP A 140 -5.60 -7.93 3.67
N VAL A 141 -4.41 -7.34 3.55
CA VAL A 141 -3.55 -7.00 4.68
C VAL A 141 -3.07 -5.57 4.57
N LEU A 142 -3.26 -4.79 5.62
CA LEU A 142 -2.81 -3.40 5.70
C LEU A 142 -1.79 -3.26 6.83
N VAL A 143 -0.63 -2.68 6.50
CA VAL A 143 0.33 -2.23 7.52
C VAL A 143 0.07 -0.74 7.71
N ASP A 144 -0.52 -0.37 8.86
CA ASP A 144 -0.99 0.98 9.13
C ASP A 144 -0.03 1.80 9.98
N GLY A 145 -0.16 3.11 9.85
CA GLY A 145 0.52 4.06 10.72
C GLY A 145 1.85 4.56 10.17
N ARG A 146 2.21 5.76 10.62
CA ARG A 146 3.44 6.43 10.20
C ARG A 146 4.66 5.74 10.79
N PHE A 147 5.75 5.73 10.05
CA PHE A 147 7.03 5.31 10.61
C PHE A 147 7.46 6.30 11.70
N GLU A 148 7.76 5.78 12.88
CA GLU A 148 8.27 6.55 14.01
C GLU A 148 9.69 6.10 14.35
N GLN A 149 10.66 6.97 14.10
CA GLN A 149 12.07 6.62 14.26
C GLN A 149 12.41 6.21 15.70
N LYS A 150 11.74 6.79 16.70
CA LYS A 150 11.93 6.45 18.12
C LYS A 150 11.50 5.02 18.44
N LEU A 151 10.63 4.44 17.63
CA LEU A 151 10.08 3.10 17.80
C LEU A 151 10.62 2.13 16.75
N PHE A 152 11.66 2.55 16.01
CA PHE A 152 12.32 1.69 15.02
C PHE A 152 12.86 0.42 15.69
N ASP A 153 12.55 -0.73 15.06
CA ASP A 153 13.04 -2.03 15.49
C ASP A 153 13.24 -2.91 14.26
N PRO A 154 14.50 -3.24 13.90
CA PRO A 154 14.77 -4.04 12.70
C PRO A 154 14.35 -5.51 12.84
N ASN A 155 13.95 -5.96 14.04
CA ASN A 155 13.49 -7.33 14.27
C ASN A 155 11.98 -7.50 14.02
N LEU A 156 11.24 -6.40 13.80
CA LEU A 156 9.81 -6.48 13.50
C LEU A 156 9.57 -7.07 12.10
N ALA A 157 8.63 -8.00 12.00
CA ALA A 157 8.22 -8.54 10.72
C ALA A 157 7.42 -7.47 9.93
N PHE A 158 7.82 -7.21 8.70
CA PHE A 158 7.11 -6.40 7.70
C PHE A 158 6.72 -4.97 8.10
N ARG A 159 7.39 -4.39 9.11
CA ARG A 159 7.14 -3.01 9.55
C ARG A 159 8.42 -2.44 10.14
N GLY A 160 8.54 -1.11 10.08
CA GLY A 160 9.75 -0.43 10.51
C GLY A 160 9.73 0.00 11.98
N SER A 161 8.56 0.28 12.54
CA SER A 161 8.41 0.77 13.91
C SER A 161 7.26 0.08 14.62
N SER A 162 7.37 -0.04 15.95
CA SER A 162 6.45 -0.86 16.76
C SER A 162 5.03 -0.28 16.86
N ASN A 163 4.82 0.98 16.53
CA ASN A 163 3.49 1.58 16.45
C ASN A 163 2.69 1.11 15.24
N GLN A 164 3.35 0.62 14.20
CA GLN A 164 2.68 0.11 13.00
C GLN A 164 2.08 -1.25 13.27
N ARG A 165 0.90 -1.51 12.70
CA ARG A 165 0.17 -2.75 12.91
C ARG A 165 -0.02 -3.49 11.58
N ILE A 166 -0.03 -4.81 11.65
CA ILE A 166 -0.36 -5.66 10.51
C ILE A 166 -1.83 -6.09 10.71
N ILE A 167 -2.72 -5.56 9.87
CA ILE A 167 -4.17 -5.65 10.05
C ILE A 167 -4.77 -6.58 9.01
N ASP A 168 -5.63 -7.50 9.47
CA ASP A 168 -6.49 -8.27 8.58
C ASP A 168 -7.66 -7.37 8.18
N VAL A 169 -7.65 -6.88 6.95
CA VAL A 169 -8.60 -5.87 6.50
C VAL A 169 -10.03 -6.41 6.47
N GLN A 170 -10.24 -7.59 5.89
CA GLN A 170 -11.58 -8.11 5.70
C GLN A 170 -12.23 -8.47 7.03
N LYS A 171 -11.49 -9.07 7.95
CA LYS A 171 -11.98 -9.35 9.30
C LYS A 171 -12.27 -8.06 10.06
N SER A 172 -11.42 -7.05 9.91
CA SER A 172 -11.58 -5.76 10.58
C SER A 172 -12.82 -5.02 10.08
N LEU A 173 -13.06 -5.00 8.77
CA LEU A 173 -14.26 -4.39 8.20
C LEU A 173 -15.53 -5.11 8.65
N ALA A 174 -15.51 -6.44 8.70
CA ALA A 174 -16.64 -7.24 9.14
C ALA A 174 -16.96 -7.06 10.63
N ALA A 175 -15.92 -6.90 11.46
CA ALA A 175 -16.06 -6.76 12.91
C ALA A 175 -16.27 -5.30 13.36
N ASP A 176 -16.10 -4.32 12.47
CA ASP A 176 -16.09 -2.89 12.77
C ASP A 176 -15.08 -2.52 13.87
N GLU A 177 -13.95 -3.22 13.89
CA GLU A 177 -12.83 -2.99 14.80
C GLU A 177 -11.56 -3.58 14.19
N VAL A 178 -10.39 -3.12 14.66
CA VAL A 178 -9.12 -3.66 14.19
C VAL A 178 -8.95 -5.12 14.64
N VAL A 179 -8.76 -6.01 13.67
CA VAL A 179 -8.37 -7.40 13.88
C VAL A 179 -6.97 -7.57 13.30
N LEU A 180 -6.02 -7.95 14.14
CA LEU A 180 -4.64 -8.13 13.69
C LEU A 180 -4.50 -9.37 12.82
N TYR A 181 -3.63 -9.26 11.83
CA TYR A 181 -3.28 -10.37 10.95
C TYR A 181 -2.33 -11.34 11.66
N GLU A 182 -2.58 -12.62 11.56
CA GLU A 182 -1.71 -13.66 12.14
C GLU A 182 -0.68 -14.10 11.08
N LEU A 183 0.60 -13.83 11.38
CA LEU A 183 1.72 -14.22 10.54
C LEU A 183 2.03 -15.72 10.64
#